data_f192dd25e16e7232d7ed138a1eced21f
#
_entry.id   f192dd25e16e7232d7ed138a1eced21f
#
_cell.length_a   1.000
_cell.length_b   1.000
_cell.length_c   1.000
_cell.angle_alpha   90.00
_cell.angle_beta   90.00
_cell.angle_gamma   90.00
#
_symmetry.space_group_name_H-M   'P 1'
#
loop_
_entity.id
_entity.type
_entity.pdbx_description
1 polymer ?
#
loop_
_entity_poly.entity_id
_entity_poly.type
_entity_poly.pdbx_seq_one_letter_code
_entity_poly.pdbx_strand_id
1 'polypeptide(L)'
;GLAFSADPAQRYLYLADFGNSPIAVVARQSLPVLYQFGVRGSTPGEFQGAHHIAVDSKGNLYVAEVAPGNRAQKFLFKSISSTLPANALTPDQLAPKPAAR
;
A
#
# COMPACT_ATOMS: atom_id res chain seq x y z
N GLY A 1 -8.82 -0.56 6.03
CA GLY A 1 -8.01 -1.27 7.00
C GLY A 1 -6.64 -0.65 7.22
N LEU A 2 -6.05 -1.03 8.31
CA LEU A 2 -4.75 -0.47 8.69
C LEU A 2 -3.94 -1.53 9.42
N ALA A 3 -2.63 -1.56 9.19
CA ALA A 3 -1.73 -2.46 9.91
C ALA A 3 -0.39 -1.76 10.14
N PHE A 4 0.31 -2.16 11.20
CA PHE A 4 1.63 -1.64 11.51
C PHE A 4 2.70 -2.53 10.86
N SER A 5 3.84 -1.92 10.52
CA SER A 5 4.99 -2.70 10.09
C SER A 5 5.49 -3.60 11.22
N ALA A 6 6.19 -4.67 10.86
CA ALA A 6 6.63 -5.69 11.83
C ALA A 6 7.93 -5.33 12.55
N ASP A 7 8.61 -4.25 12.19
CA ASP A 7 9.82 -3.83 12.88
C ASP A 7 9.48 -3.45 14.34
N PRO A 8 10.42 -3.63 15.29
CA PRO A 8 10.14 -3.38 16.71
C PRO A 8 9.63 -1.97 17.00
N ALA A 9 10.07 -0.97 16.25
CA ALA A 9 9.62 0.41 16.44
C ALA A 9 8.31 0.69 15.74
N GLN A 10 7.80 -0.22 14.91
CA GLN A 10 6.56 -0.06 14.15
C GLN A 10 6.54 1.30 13.44
N ARG A 11 7.59 1.56 12.65
CA ARG A 11 7.80 2.88 12.05
C ARG A 11 6.81 3.23 10.97
N TYR A 12 6.12 2.24 10.40
CA TYR A 12 5.25 2.45 9.26
C TYR A 12 3.86 1.93 9.51
N LEU A 13 2.88 2.61 8.90
CA LEU A 13 1.50 2.17 8.81
C LEU A 13 1.20 1.83 7.36
N TYR A 14 0.51 0.72 7.16
CA TYR A 14 -0.06 0.37 5.86
C TYR A 14 -1.55 0.65 5.91
N LEU A 15 -2.03 1.41 4.94
CA LEU A 15 -3.45 1.78 4.86
C LEU A 15 -4.04 1.27 3.55
N ALA A 16 -5.15 0.55 3.65
CA ALA A 16 -5.92 0.14 2.48
C ALA A 16 -6.99 1.18 2.23
N ASP A 17 -6.93 1.83 1.08
CA ASP A 17 -7.90 2.84 0.67
C ASP A 17 -8.85 2.23 -0.35
N PHE A 18 -10.02 1.81 0.13
CA PHE A 18 -11.00 1.11 -0.69
C PHE A 18 -11.37 1.92 -1.94
N GLY A 19 -11.65 3.20 -1.76
CA GLY A 19 -12.16 4.04 -2.84
C GLY A 19 -11.16 4.26 -3.96
N ASN A 20 -9.88 4.39 -3.62
CA ASN A 20 -8.81 4.67 -4.57
C ASN A 20 -7.97 3.45 -4.91
N SER A 21 -8.15 2.36 -4.19
CA SER A 21 -7.51 1.06 -4.37
C SER A 21 -6.06 0.92 -3.96
N PRO A 22 -5.18 1.95 -3.93
CA PRO A 22 -3.78 1.71 -3.55
C PRO A 22 -3.62 1.45 -2.06
N ILE A 23 -2.46 0.89 -1.74
CA ILE A 23 -2.01 0.73 -0.36
C ILE A 23 -1.05 1.89 -0.07
N ALA A 24 -1.35 2.68 0.93
CA ALA A 24 -0.50 3.78 1.34
C ALA A 24 0.47 3.32 2.43
N VAL A 25 1.72 3.73 2.33
CA VAL A 25 2.74 3.53 3.37
C VAL A 25 3.01 4.88 4.01
N VAL A 26 2.77 4.95 5.31
CA VAL A 26 2.75 6.20 6.08
C VAL A 26 3.77 6.09 7.21
N ALA A 27 4.54 7.15 7.42
CA ALA A 27 5.41 7.22 8.59
C ALA A 27 4.56 7.41 9.85
N ARG A 28 4.72 6.52 10.82
CA ARG A 28 3.85 6.47 11.99
C ARG A 28 3.91 7.73 12.85
N GLN A 29 5.10 8.26 13.09
CA GLN A 29 5.24 9.37 14.04
C GLN A 29 4.70 10.70 13.50
N SER A 30 5.02 11.01 12.26
CA SER A 30 4.69 12.32 11.68
C SER A 30 3.53 12.26 10.72
N LEU A 31 3.13 11.05 10.34
CA LEU A 31 1.98 10.74 9.48
C LEU A 31 2.05 11.27 8.03
N PRO A 32 3.22 11.59 7.45
CA PRO A 32 3.22 11.83 6.03
C PRO A 32 3.05 10.52 5.25
N VAL A 33 2.36 10.58 4.14
CA VAL A 33 2.32 9.47 3.20
C VAL A 33 3.67 9.43 2.50
N LEU A 34 4.40 8.33 2.68
CA LEU A 34 5.73 8.18 2.08
C LEU A 34 5.63 7.76 0.62
N TYR A 35 4.78 6.78 0.35
CA TYR A 35 4.50 6.34 -1.01
C TYR A 35 3.24 5.47 -1.00
N GLN A 36 2.77 5.13 -2.20
CA GLN A 36 1.66 4.21 -2.37
C GLN A 36 2.06 3.16 -3.40
N PHE A 37 1.41 2.01 -3.36
CA PHE A 37 1.60 1.00 -4.39
C PHE A 37 0.27 0.33 -4.71
N GLY A 38 0.23 -0.26 -5.90
CA GLY A 38 -0.99 -0.89 -6.39
C GLY A 38 -1.94 0.15 -7.00
N VAL A 39 -2.20 -0.01 -8.27
CA VAL A 39 -3.21 0.80 -8.97
C VAL A 39 -4.48 -0.03 -9.08
N ARG A 40 -5.57 0.61 -9.49
CA ARG A 40 -6.82 -0.11 -9.73
C ARG A 40 -6.63 -1.10 -10.87
N GLY A 41 -7.03 -2.33 -10.66
CA GLY A 41 -6.95 -3.37 -11.66
C GLY A 41 -7.11 -4.76 -11.07
N SER A 42 -7.04 -5.78 -11.92
CA SER A 42 -7.27 -7.17 -11.54
C SER A 42 -6.04 -8.07 -11.67
N THR A 43 -4.92 -7.56 -12.17
CA THR A 43 -3.69 -8.34 -12.27
C THR A 43 -2.97 -8.37 -10.91
N PRO A 44 -2.02 -9.30 -10.71
CA PRO A 44 -1.26 -9.33 -9.46
C PRO A 44 -0.58 -7.99 -9.20
N GLY A 45 -0.70 -7.50 -7.94
CA GLY A 45 -0.17 -6.20 -7.55
C GLY A 45 -1.10 -5.03 -7.81
N GLU A 46 -2.21 -5.26 -8.51
CA GLU A 46 -3.29 -4.29 -8.68
C GLU A 46 -4.43 -4.62 -7.73
N PHE A 47 -5.29 -3.66 -7.44
CA PHE A 47 -6.37 -3.85 -6.48
C PHE A 47 -7.72 -3.45 -7.02
N GLN A 48 -8.73 -4.22 -6.63
CA GLN A 48 -10.14 -3.86 -6.80
C GLN A 48 -10.82 -4.10 -5.46
N GLY A 49 -11.09 -3.02 -4.72
CA GLY A 49 -11.76 -3.14 -3.44
C GLY A 49 -10.87 -3.58 -2.29
N ALA A 50 -9.63 -3.11 -2.24
CA ALA A 50 -8.75 -3.38 -1.10
C ALA A 50 -9.40 -2.84 0.18
N HIS A 51 -9.63 -3.71 1.16
CA HIS A 51 -10.45 -3.38 2.32
C HIS A 51 -9.74 -3.67 3.64
N HIS A 52 -9.25 -4.88 3.84
CA HIS A 52 -8.56 -5.26 5.06
C HIS A 52 -7.12 -5.65 4.77
N ILE A 53 -6.26 -5.37 5.73
CA ILE A 53 -4.84 -5.71 5.64
C ILE A 53 -4.36 -6.29 6.95
N ALA A 54 -3.33 -7.13 6.85
CA ALA A 54 -2.66 -7.70 8.01
C ALA A 54 -1.19 -7.88 7.69
N VAL A 55 -0.35 -7.85 8.72
CA VAL A 55 1.10 -8.04 8.60
C VAL A 55 1.47 -9.23 9.47
N ASP A 56 2.23 -10.17 8.92
CA ASP A 56 2.73 -11.30 9.71
C ASP A 56 4.03 -10.94 10.44
N SER A 57 4.53 -11.84 11.25
CA SER A 57 5.74 -11.61 12.05
C SER A 57 7.01 -11.43 11.22
N LYS A 58 6.97 -11.83 9.96
CA LYS A 58 8.09 -11.65 9.02
C LYS A 58 7.98 -10.35 8.22
N GLY A 59 6.92 -9.58 8.44
CA GLY A 59 6.69 -8.32 7.76
C GLY A 59 5.93 -8.44 6.45
N ASN A 60 5.51 -9.62 6.06
CA ASN A 60 4.73 -9.79 4.83
C ASN A 60 3.35 -9.18 5.00
N LEU A 61 2.87 -8.53 3.95
CA LEU A 61 1.58 -7.85 3.96
C LEU A 61 0.54 -8.68 3.22
N TYR A 62 -0.61 -8.83 3.85
CA TYR A 62 -1.75 -9.52 3.25
C TYR A 62 -2.87 -8.52 3.05
N VAL A 63 -3.39 -8.46 1.83
CA VAL A 63 -4.48 -7.54 1.48
C VAL A 63 -5.68 -8.36 1.03
N ALA A 64 -6.79 -8.17 1.72
CA ALA A 64 -8.06 -8.79 1.35
C ALA A 64 -8.89 -7.81 0.55
N GLU A 65 -9.29 -8.22 -0.65
CA GLU A 65 -10.13 -7.43 -1.54
C GLU A 65 -11.57 -7.95 -1.49
N VAL A 66 -12.49 -7.03 -1.30
CA VAL A 66 -13.91 -7.32 -1.40
C VAL A 66 -14.37 -7.16 -2.85
N ALA A 67 -15.65 -7.30 -3.12
CA ALA A 67 -16.16 -7.16 -4.49
C ALA A 67 -15.72 -5.82 -5.10
N PRO A 68 -15.28 -5.77 -6.36
CA PRO A 68 -15.30 -6.87 -7.34
C PRO A 68 -14.05 -7.77 -7.30
N GLY A 69 -13.03 -7.43 -6.53
CA GLY A 69 -11.78 -8.20 -6.52
C GLY A 69 -11.94 -9.61 -5.98
N ASN A 70 -12.57 -9.74 -4.81
CA ASN A 70 -12.90 -11.01 -4.16
C ASN A 70 -11.70 -11.96 -4.04
N ARG A 71 -10.57 -11.44 -3.55
CA ARG A 71 -9.34 -12.23 -3.41
C ARG A 71 -8.50 -11.71 -2.26
N ALA A 72 -7.44 -12.44 -1.94
CA ALA A 72 -6.39 -11.99 -1.03
C ALA A 72 -5.06 -12.03 -1.77
N GLN A 73 -4.23 -11.03 -1.53
CA GLN A 73 -2.89 -10.97 -2.08
C GLN A 73 -1.87 -10.90 -0.96
N LYS A 74 -0.73 -11.55 -1.16
CA LYS A 74 0.39 -11.51 -0.23
C LYS A 74 1.55 -10.77 -0.89
N PHE A 75 2.08 -9.78 -0.19
CA PHE A 75 3.25 -9.02 -0.63
C PHE A 75 4.42 -9.35 0.29
N LEU A 76 5.49 -9.87 -0.30
CA LEU A 76 6.65 -10.28 0.48
C LEU A 76 7.45 -9.07 0.94
N PHE A 77 7.77 -9.04 2.22
CA PHE A 77 8.66 -8.04 2.77
C PHE A 77 10.09 -8.31 2.32
N LYS A 78 10.76 -7.32 1.76
CA LYS A 78 12.15 -7.46 1.33
C LYS A 78 13.11 -6.89 2.37
N SER A 79 12.97 -5.61 2.66
CA SER A 79 13.83 -4.93 3.63
C SER A 79 13.33 -3.51 3.84
N ILE A 80 13.81 -2.90 4.92
CA ILE A 80 13.66 -1.46 5.11
C ILE A 80 14.84 -0.80 4.40
N SER A 81 14.54 0.11 3.50
CA SER A 81 15.54 0.74 2.64
C SER A 81 15.29 2.23 2.56
N SER A 82 16.35 3.00 2.29
CA SER A 82 16.23 4.43 2.03
C SER A 82 15.74 4.73 0.61
N THR A 83 15.70 3.72 -0.26
CA THR A 83 15.20 3.87 -1.62
C THR A 83 13.79 3.30 -1.72
N LEU A 84 12.97 3.92 -2.58
CA LEU A 84 11.61 3.43 -2.81
C LEU A 84 11.64 2.12 -3.58
N PRO A 85 10.69 1.21 -3.31
CA PRO A 85 10.56 0.01 -4.14
C PRO A 85 10.14 0.36 -5.56
N ALA A 86 10.43 -0.54 -6.50
CA ALA A 86 10.16 -0.30 -7.92
C ALA A 86 8.67 -0.05 -8.22
N ASN A 87 7.78 -0.60 -7.40
CA ASN A 87 6.34 -0.44 -7.59
C ASN A 87 5.76 0.77 -6.85
N ALA A 88 6.59 1.60 -6.22
CA ALA A 88 6.11 2.74 -5.45
C ALA A 88 5.58 3.84 -6.36
N LEU A 89 4.51 4.46 -5.91
CA LEU A 89 3.96 5.67 -6.53
C LEU A 89 4.12 6.81 -5.52
N THR A 90 4.85 7.81 -5.91
CA THR A 90 5.06 8.99 -5.04
C THR A 90 3.85 9.91 -5.10
N PRO A 91 3.71 10.82 -4.12
CA PRO A 91 2.62 11.80 -4.19
C PRO A 91 2.58 12.59 -5.49
N ASP A 92 3.75 12.93 -6.05
CA ASP A 92 3.82 13.64 -7.31
C ASP A 92 3.25 12.82 -8.47
N GLN A 93 3.52 11.52 -8.47
CA GLN A 93 3.00 10.62 -9.51
C GLN A 93 1.50 10.40 -9.38
N LEU A 94 0.97 10.53 -8.18
CA LEU A 94 -0.47 10.36 -7.90
C LEU A 94 -1.24 11.65 -8.04
N ALA A 95 -0.57 12.80 -8.07
CA ALA A 95 -1.24 14.08 -8.24
C ALA A 95 -1.95 14.12 -9.58
N PRO A 96 -3.12 14.78 -9.65
CA PRO A 96 -3.78 14.96 -10.92
C PRO A 96 -2.85 15.65 -11.91
N LYS A 97 -2.81 15.12 -13.13
CA LYS A 97 -2.03 15.79 -14.17
C LYS A 97 -2.67 17.13 -14.50
N PRO A 98 -1.84 18.12 -14.82
CA PRO A 98 -2.41 19.39 -15.30
C PRO A 98 -3.30 19.15 -16.49
N ALA A 99 -4.23 20.07 -16.70
CA ALA A 99 -5.11 19.99 -17.85
C ALA A 99 -4.31 19.85 -19.15
N ALA A 100 -4.90 19.14 -20.10
CA ALA A 100 -4.23 18.90 -21.37
C ALA A 100 -3.75 20.19 -22.00
N ARG A 101 -2.59 20.13 -22.54
CA ARG A 101 -1.97 21.25 -23.23
C ARG A 101 -2.07 21.02 -24.70
#